data_644417108a229a62e376fd9e40a67216
#
_entry.id   644417108a229a62e376fd9e40a67216
#
_cell.length_a   1.000
_cell.length_b   1.000
_cell.length_c   1.000
_cell.angle_alpha   90.00
_cell.angle_beta   90.00
_cell.angle_gamma   90.00
#
_symmetry.space_group_name_H-M   'P 1'
#
loop_
_entity.id
_entity.type
_entity.pdbx_description
1 polymer ?
#
loop_
_entity_poly.entity_id
_entity_poly.type
_entity_poly.pdbx_seq_one_letter_code
_entity_poly.pdbx_strand_id
1 'polypeptide(L)'
;MTGAEKLAINETLPDAINDEKVARENAVKELKAKDTELQGNIDSLETALNQDITELRSTILKVNDKVGLTEANEMPDLSSTNYLADSPSAISAAVTLDEEIGKLSRNENELWYGVKFDLANSSSPDGVRTGNMEMHKTLPIQSKMRGCTISNTDNTKKYLKADDWTKWEDGTTSSQDSSGVGVEAFVEIPEHYRLLIATPDNTVEIRMSEYNLPGYTKVEKKYIGAYEGSVNLDSSSHNNLLRTQVRNAAPLVSKTRTGLQTMARNNNRTNNWNIYTYDAHRDLTWLFVVEYATLNSQKAFNASLTAEGYHQGGLGEGVTTGSVKINGADAWSFVPCGTTNSLGNGTGIIEYTHTNTNAEGTSTGTKVVNVPRYRGIENPFGHVWKNVIDVVIAGTDNSVYICKDYTKFGTFEGGTNPTAEQLIAAGYELQDFKESTITSQYVKKLVNNN
;
A
#
# COMPACT_ATOMS: atom_id res chain seq x y z
N MET A 1 -26.96 29.14 -34.19
CA MET A 1 -27.68 27.93 -34.67
C MET A 1 -28.78 28.37 -35.66
N THR A 2 -28.70 27.94 -36.85
CA THR A 2 -29.69 28.19 -37.88
C THR A 2 -30.99 27.41 -37.64
N GLY A 3 -32.12 27.80 -38.25
CA GLY A 3 -33.36 27.04 -38.12
C GLY A 3 -33.25 25.57 -38.58
N ALA A 4 -32.40 25.31 -39.59
CA ALA A 4 -32.13 23.98 -40.10
C ALA A 4 -31.38 23.11 -39.08
N GLU A 5 -30.41 23.67 -38.34
CA GLU A 5 -29.66 22.94 -37.27
C GLU A 5 -30.58 22.60 -36.09
N LYS A 6 -31.55 23.47 -35.75
CA LYS A 6 -32.54 23.19 -34.69
C LYS A 6 -33.51 22.10 -35.12
N LEU A 7 -33.91 22.06 -36.41
CA LEU A 7 -34.81 21.05 -36.95
C LEU A 7 -34.13 19.67 -36.97
N ALA A 8 -32.87 19.61 -37.44
CA ALA A 8 -32.08 18.38 -37.45
C ALA A 8 -31.88 17.81 -36.05
N ILE A 9 -31.60 18.65 -35.03
CA ILE A 9 -31.47 18.23 -33.65
C ILE A 9 -32.80 17.69 -33.10
N ASN A 10 -33.92 18.32 -33.42
CA ASN A 10 -35.24 17.86 -32.96
C ASN A 10 -35.71 16.55 -33.63
N GLU A 11 -35.24 16.23 -34.83
CA GLU A 11 -35.58 14.98 -35.51
C GLU A 11 -34.67 13.81 -35.13
N THR A 12 -33.37 14.07 -34.90
CA THR A 12 -32.38 12.99 -34.63
C THR A 12 -32.18 12.69 -33.14
N LEU A 13 -32.44 13.65 -32.26
CA LEU A 13 -32.22 13.47 -30.81
C LEU A 13 -33.19 12.44 -30.18
N PRO A 14 -34.51 12.43 -30.52
CA PRO A 14 -35.44 11.41 -30.03
C PRO A 14 -35.07 10.00 -30.44
N ASP A 15 -34.59 9.80 -31.66
CA ASP A 15 -34.20 8.49 -32.18
C ASP A 15 -32.94 8.02 -31.49
N ALA A 16 -31.93 8.87 -31.31
CA ALA A 16 -30.71 8.54 -30.59
C ALA A 16 -30.97 8.21 -29.10
N ILE A 17 -31.89 8.92 -28.44
CA ILE A 17 -32.30 8.63 -27.06
C ILE A 17 -33.03 7.28 -27.00
N ASN A 18 -33.88 6.98 -27.99
CA ASN A 18 -34.60 5.72 -28.04
C ASN A 18 -33.67 4.55 -28.32
N ASP A 19 -32.69 4.72 -29.21
CA ASP A 19 -31.65 3.71 -29.49
C ASP A 19 -30.77 3.43 -28.24
N GLU A 20 -30.38 4.45 -27.52
CA GLU A 20 -29.63 4.30 -26.26
C GLU A 20 -30.49 3.59 -25.20
N LYS A 21 -31.80 3.91 -25.11
CA LYS A 21 -32.73 3.24 -24.19
C LYS A 21 -32.84 1.75 -24.52
N VAL A 22 -33.02 1.41 -25.79
CA VAL A 22 -33.09 0.01 -26.25
C VAL A 22 -31.78 -0.72 -25.98
N ALA A 23 -30.63 -0.08 -26.22
CA ALA A 23 -29.32 -0.66 -25.92
C ALA A 23 -29.15 -0.94 -24.42
N ARG A 24 -29.57 -0.02 -23.56
CA ARG A 24 -29.55 -0.22 -22.09
C ARG A 24 -30.48 -1.34 -21.63
N GLU A 25 -31.71 -1.38 -22.19
CA GLU A 25 -32.67 -2.46 -21.87
C GLU A 25 -32.13 -3.84 -22.29
N ASN A 26 -31.48 -3.94 -23.45
CA ASN A 26 -30.80 -5.16 -23.89
C ASN A 26 -29.64 -5.55 -23.00
N ALA A 27 -28.78 -4.59 -22.62
CA ALA A 27 -27.66 -4.83 -21.69
C ALA A 27 -28.15 -5.31 -20.32
N VAL A 28 -29.23 -4.72 -19.80
CA VAL A 28 -29.87 -5.17 -18.54
C VAL A 28 -30.42 -6.59 -18.66
N LYS A 29 -31.00 -6.92 -19.82
CA LYS A 29 -31.52 -8.27 -20.08
C LYS A 29 -30.38 -9.31 -20.14
N GLU A 30 -29.27 -8.97 -20.81
CA GLU A 30 -28.09 -9.82 -20.86
C GLU A 30 -27.45 -10.03 -19.47
N LEU A 31 -27.35 -8.95 -18.68
CA LEU A 31 -26.85 -9.03 -17.31
C LEU A 31 -27.73 -9.93 -16.44
N LYS A 32 -29.06 -9.80 -16.52
CA LYS A 32 -29.99 -10.67 -15.80
C LYS A 32 -29.88 -12.14 -16.22
N ALA A 33 -29.65 -12.39 -17.50
CA ALA A 33 -29.44 -13.75 -17.99
C ALA A 33 -28.15 -14.37 -17.43
N LYS A 34 -27.06 -13.59 -17.41
CA LYS A 34 -25.78 -14.01 -16.81
C LYS A 34 -25.90 -14.21 -15.30
N ASP A 35 -26.62 -13.36 -14.61
CA ASP A 35 -26.88 -13.48 -13.18
C ASP A 35 -27.64 -14.78 -12.87
N THR A 36 -28.67 -15.12 -13.69
CA THR A 36 -29.39 -16.39 -13.57
C THR A 36 -28.49 -17.59 -13.83
N GLU A 37 -27.61 -17.49 -14.84
CA GLU A 37 -26.62 -18.55 -15.14
C GLU A 37 -25.62 -18.71 -14.01
N LEU A 38 -25.12 -17.60 -13.46
CA LEU A 38 -24.22 -17.60 -12.32
C LEU A 38 -24.87 -18.23 -11.08
N GLN A 39 -26.13 -17.88 -10.79
CA GLN A 39 -26.88 -18.46 -9.68
C GLN A 39 -27.06 -19.97 -9.88
N GLY A 40 -27.37 -20.43 -11.10
CA GLY A 40 -27.43 -21.87 -11.39
C GLY A 40 -26.10 -22.62 -11.21
N ASN A 41 -24.99 -21.95 -11.54
CA ASN A 41 -23.64 -22.50 -11.29
C ASN A 41 -23.33 -22.56 -9.78
N ILE A 42 -23.74 -21.55 -9.02
CA ILE A 42 -23.59 -21.51 -7.56
C ILE A 42 -24.38 -22.67 -6.92
N ASP A 43 -25.66 -22.83 -7.29
CA ASP A 43 -26.52 -23.89 -6.77
C ASP A 43 -25.97 -25.29 -7.09
N SER A 44 -25.37 -25.43 -8.29
CA SER A 44 -24.71 -26.67 -8.71
C SER A 44 -23.43 -26.98 -7.91
N LEU A 45 -22.64 -25.95 -7.63
CA LEU A 45 -21.42 -26.04 -6.79
C LEU A 45 -21.77 -26.33 -5.33
N GLU A 46 -22.82 -25.73 -4.78
CA GLU A 46 -23.32 -26.02 -3.44
C GLU A 46 -23.79 -27.49 -3.32
N THR A 47 -24.48 -27.98 -4.36
CA THR A 47 -24.94 -29.38 -4.39
C THR A 47 -23.76 -30.36 -4.44
N ALA A 48 -22.76 -30.10 -5.30
CA ALA A 48 -21.56 -30.91 -5.41
C ALA A 48 -20.76 -30.89 -4.10
N LEU A 49 -20.58 -29.73 -3.51
CA LEU A 49 -19.87 -29.55 -2.23
C LEU A 49 -20.55 -30.30 -1.08
N ASN A 50 -21.88 -30.24 -0.99
CA ASN A 50 -22.64 -30.98 0.04
C ASN A 50 -22.52 -32.49 -0.16
N GLN A 51 -22.43 -32.94 -1.41
CA GLN A 51 -22.17 -34.34 -1.73
C GLN A 51 -20.76 -34.78 -1.29
N ASP A 52 -19.73 -33.96 -1.62
CA ASP A 52 -18.34 -34.23 -1.21
C ASP A 52 -18.19 -34.24 0.32
N ILE A 53 -18.83 -33.31 1.01
CA ILE A 53 -18.86 -33.27 2.48
C ILE A 53 -19.52 -34.54 3.05
N THR A 54 -20.57 -35.03 2.42
CA THR A 54 -21.26 -36.24 2.85
C THR A 54 -20.39 -37.48 2.62
N GLU A 55 -19.70 -37.56 1.48
CA GLU A 55 -18.76 -38.63 1.19
C GLU A 55 -17.54 -38.62 2.12
N LEU A 56 -17.03 -37.40 2.42
CA LEU A 56 -15.92 -37.22 3.35
C LEU A 56 -16.32 -37.63 4.77
N ARG A 57 -17.52 -37.27 5.23
CA ARG A 57 -18.08 -37.71 6.53
C ARG A 57 -18.21 -39.24 6.58
N SER A 58 -18.72 -39.85 5.52
CA SER A 58 -18.81 -41.29 5.40
C SER A 58 -17.44 -41.98 5.45
N THR A 59 -16.45 -41.38 4.82
CA THR A 59 -15.07 -41.88 4.81
C THR A 59 -14.42 -41.73 6.20
N ILE A 60 -14.63 -40.62 6.87
CA ILE A 60 -14.15 -40.38 8.24
C ILE A 60 -14.80 -41.40 9.21
N LEU A 61 -16.11 -41.65 9.10
CA LEU A 61 -16.78 -42.68 9.89
C LEU A 61 -16.21 -44.08 9.66
N LYS A 62 -15.90 -44.43 8.39
CA LYS A 62 -15.24 -45.70 8.06
C LYS A 62 -13.82 -45.82 8.59
N VAL A 63 -13.09 -44.70 8.66
CA VAL A 63 -11.74 -44.65 9.27
C VAL A 63 -11.86 -44.80 10.79
N ASN A 64 -12.80 -44.07 11.41
CA ASN A 64 -13.08 -44.21 12.85
C ASN A 64 -13.43 -45.61 13.26
N ASP A 65 -14.26 -46.29 12.45
CA ASP A 65 -14.63 -47.70 12.65
C ASP A 65 -13.42 -48.66 12.58
N LYS A 66 -12.50 -48.38 11.65
CA LYS A 66 -11.26 -49.17 11.46
C LYS A 66 -10.23 -48.97 12.56
N VAL A 67 -10.21 -47.80 13.22
CA VAL A 67 -9.25 -47.49 14.30
C VAL A 67 -9.87 -47.61 15.71
N GLY A 68 -11.12 -48.12 15.82
CA GLY A 68 -11.75 -48.42 17.09
C GLY A 68 -12.20 -47.19 17.88
N LEU A 69 -12.48 -46.10 17.22
CA LEU A 69 -13.07 -44.89 17.82
C LEU A 69 -14.58 -45.06 17.84
N THR A 70 -15.14 -45.19 19.03
CA THR A 70 -16.55 -45.51 19.31
C THR A 70 -17.53 -44.40 18.95
N GLU A 71 -18.69 -44.82 18.49
CA GLU A 71 -19.98 -44.20 18.35
C GLU A 71 -20.21 -42.96 19.25
N ALA A 72 -20.00 -41.79 18.76
CA ALA A 72 -20.76 -40.63 19.18
C ALA A 72 -21.11 -39.84 17.91
N ASN A 73 -22.40 -39.55 17.74
CA ASN A 73 -22.94 -38.66 16.72
C ASN A 73 -22.49 -37.19 16.87
N GLU A 74 -21.43 -36.96 17.60
CA GLU A 74 -20.76 -35.69 17.73
C GLU A 74 -19.45 -35.76 16.96
N MET A 75 -19.17 -34.74 16.17
CA MET A 75 -17.84 -34.57 15.54
C MET A 75 -16.82 -34.73 16.67
N PRO A 76 -15.85 -35.66 16.55
CA PRO A 76 -14.80 -35.79 17.53
C PRO A 76 -14.10 -34.42 17.67
N ASP A 77 -13.86 -34.01 18.89
CA ASP A 77 -13.03 -32.86 19.20
C ASP A 77 -11.63 -33.16 18.65
N LEU A 78 -11.36 -32.63 17.45
CA LEU A 78 -10.09 -32.83 16.75
C LEU A 78 -8.93 -32.12 17.46
N SER A 79 -9.22 -31.27 18.46
CA SER A 79 -8.20 -30.60 19.28
C SER A 79 -7.45 -31.56 20.20
N SER A 80 -7.97 -32.77 20.44
CA SER A 80 -7.39 -33.77 21.34
C SER A 80 -6.68 -34.94 20.64
N THR A 81 -6.66 -34.99 19.31
CA THR A 81 -6.01 -36.07 18.56
C THR A 81 -4.69 -35.59 17.96
N ASN A 82 -3.56 -36.05 18.52
CA ASN A 82 -2.20 -35.78 17.99
C ASN A 82 -1.99 -36.22 16.52
N TYR A 83 -2.92 -36.98 15.95
CA TYR A 83 -2.82 -37.51 14.59
C TYR A 83 -3.38 -36.56 13.51
N LEU A 84 -4.29 -35.68 13.89
CA LEU A 84 -4.88 -34.67 12.99
C LEU A 84 -4.24 -33.30 13.19
N ALA A 85 -3.58 -33.05 14.32
CA ALA A 85 -2.77 -31.85 14.56
C ALA A 85 -1.55 -31.79 13.63
N ASP A 86 -1.02 -32.97 13.20
CA ASP A 86 0.13 -33.07 12.30
C ASP A 86 -0.26 -33.14 10.80
N SER A 87 -1.54 -33.05 10.47
CA SER A 87 -2.01 -33.01 9.07
C SER A 87 -2.66 -31.67 8.73
N PRO A 88 -1.88 -30.58 8.57
CA PRO A 88 -2.43 -29.24 8.40
C PRO A 88 -3.20 -29.05 7.09
N SER A 89 -3.06 -29.96 6.12
CA SER A 89 -3.62 -29.77 4.78
C SER A 89 -5.15 -29.94 4.69
N ALA A 90 -5.73 -30.90 5.39
CA ALA A 90 -7.18 -31.14 5.31
C ALA A 90 -7.99 -30.13 6.16
N ILE A 91 -7.47 -29.78 7.33
CA ILE A 91 -8.11 -28.77 8.19
C ILE A 91 -7.91 -27.37 7.60
N SER A 92 -6.73 -27.04 7.11
CA SER A 92 -6.50 -25.76 6.44
C SER A 92 -7.33 -25.64 5.16
N ALA A 93 -7.50 -26.70 4.39
CA ALA A 93 -8.38 -26.70 3.23
C ALA A 93 -9.86 -26.51 3.62
N ALA A 94 -10.33 -27.15 4.70
CA ALA A 94 -11.70 -26.98 5.20
C ALA A 94 -11.94 -25.56 5.73
N VAL A 95 -10.98 -24.97 6.45
CA VAL A 95 -11.04 -23.58 6.92
C VAL A 95 -11.01 -22.62 5.72
N THR A 96 -10.14 -22.85 4.75
CA THR A 96 -10.10 -22.04 3.53
C THR A 96 -11.39 -22.14 2.73
N LEU A 97 -11.98 -23.36 2.64
CA LEU A 97 -13.28 -23.55 1.97
C LEU A 97 -14.42 -22.84 2.71
N ASP A 98 -14.45 -22.92 4.03
CA ASP A 98 -15.44 -22.22 4.86
C ASP A 98 -15.30 -20.70 4.72
N GLU A 99 -14.07 -20.19 4.66
CA GLU A 99 -13.80 -18.79 4.37
C GLU A 99 -14.26 -18.40 2.95
N GLU A 100 -14.01 -19.22 1.92
CA GLU A 100 -14.45 -18.95 0.56
C GLU A 100 -15.98 -19.03 0.41
N ILE A 101 -16.63 -20.02 1.05
CA ILE A 101 -18.09 -20.09 1.11
C ILE A 101 -18.69 -18.88 1.85
N GLY A 102 -18.05 -18.47 2.94
CA GLY A 102 -18.40 -17.25 3.65
C GLY A 102 -18.29 -15.99 2.78
N LYS A 103 -17.31 -15.95 1.87
CA LYS A 103 -17.13 -14.89 0.88
C LYS A 103 -18.23 -14.88 -0.17
N LEU A 104 -18.57 -16.04 -0.73
CA LEU A 104 -19.65 -16.20 -1.73
C LEU A 104 -21.04 -15.85 -1.17
N SER A 105 -21.26 -16.00 0.12
CA SER A 105 -22.53 -15.67 0.79
C SER A 105 -22.63 -14.20 1.22
N ARG A 106 -21.52 -13.44 1.17
CA ARG A 106 -21.52 -12.02 1.57
C ARG A 106 -21.96 -11.14 0.41
N ASN A 107 -22.77 -10.13 0.74
CA ASN A 107 -23.02 -9.04 -0.21
C ASN A 107 -21.68 -8.38 -0.59
N GLU A 108 -21.44 -8.15 -1.88
CA GLU A 108 -20.21 -7.52 -2.38
C GLU A 108 -19.85 -6.24 -1.62
N ASN A 109 -20.85 -5.47 -1.19
CA ASN A 109 -20.65 -4.26 -0.39
C ASN A 109 -20.07 -4.51 1.01
N GLU A 110 -20.08 -5.74 1.50
CA GLU A 110 -19.50 -6.12 2.79
C GLU A 110 -18.01 -6.50 2.67
N LEU A 111 -17.50 -6.65 1.45
CA LEU A 111 -16.14 -7.16 1.18
C LEU A 111 -15.11 -6.06 0.95
N TRP A 112 -15.49 -4.81 1.00
CA TRP A 112 -14.59 -3.68 0.83
C TRP A 112 -14.90 -2.54 1.81
N TYR A 113 -13.92 -1.70 2.03
CA TYR A 113 -14.02 -0.45 2.77
C TYR A 113 -13.24 0.64 2.05
N GLY A 114 -13.65 1.88 2.22
CA GLY A 114 -13.09 2.96 1.44
C GLY A 114 -13.39 4.34 2.00
N VAL A 115 -12.97 5.34 1.26
CA VAL A 115 -13.24 6.74 1.58
C VAL A 115 -13.58 7.51 0.32
N LYS A 116 -14.60 8.35 0.41
CA LYS A 116 -15.04 9.25 -0.65
C LYS A 116 -14.68 10.68 -0.28
N PHE A 117 -14.03 11.39 -1.20
CA PHE A 117 -13.66 12.79 -1.06
C PHE A 117 -14.42 13.64 -2.07
N ASP A 118 -14.86 14.81 -1.64
CA ASP A 118 -15.34 15.88 -2.50
C ASP A 118 -14.17 16.83 -2.80
N LEU A 119 -13.58 16.71 -3.98
CA LEU A 119 -12.44 17.53 -4.40
C LEU A 119 -12.85 18.96 -4.81
N ALA A 120 -14.14 19.24 -4.97
CA ALA A 120 -14.64 20.60 -5.18
C ALA A 120 -14.69 21.40 -3.88
N ASN A 121 -14.74 20.72 -2.73
CA ASN A 121 -14.71 21.34 -1.42
C ASN A 121 -13.26 21.62 -0.99
N SER A 122 -12.79 22.84 -1.21
CA SER A 122 -11.46 23.26 -0.79
C SER A 122 -11.35 23.58 0.72
N SER A 123 -12.45 23.57 1.46
CA SER A 123 -12.49 23.97 2.88
C SER A 123 -12.18 22.80 3.83
N SER A 124 -12.30 21.54 3.38
CA SER A 124 -12.01 20.37 4.21
C SER A 124 -11.25 19.30 3.42
N PRO A 125 -10.13 18.80 3.96
CA PRO A 125 -9.41 17.67 3.40
C PRO A 125 -10.03 16.30 3.80
N ASP A 126 -11.13 16.30 4.54
CA ASP A 126 -11.71 15.10 5.12
C ASP A 126 -12.68 14.44 4.18
N GLY A 127 -12.65 13.13 4.16
CA GLY A 127 -13.53 12.27 3.38
C GLY A 127 -14.59 11.59 4.25
N VAL A 128 -15.54 10.98 3.57
CA VAL A 128 -16.60 10.16 4.17
C VAL A 128 -16.23 8.70 4.00
N ARG A 129 -16.21 7.92 5.10
CA ARG A 129 -16.01 6.48 5.05
C ARG A 129 -17.17 5.79 4.33
N THR A 130 -16.84 4.81 3.51
CA THR A 130 -17.78 4.07 2.66
C THR A 130 -17.50 2.57 2.75
N GLY A 131 -18.44 1.75 2.29
CA GLY A 131 -18.36 0.29 2.33
C GLY A 131 -18.64 -0.28 3.73
N ASN A 132 -17.97 -1.34 4.07
CA ASN A 132 -18.17 -2.03 5.35
C ASN A 132 -17.54 -1.25 6.52
N MET A 133 -18.37 -0.71 7.40
CA MET A 133 -17.95 0.11 8.54
C MET A 133 -17.17 -0.68 9.60
N GLU A 134 -17.42 -1.99 9.75
CA GLU A 134 -16.65 -2.83 10.66
C GLU A 134 -15.22 -3.04 10.16
N MET A 135 -15.01 -3.09 8.84
CA MET A 135 -13.67 -3.15 8.26
C MET A 135 -12.87 -1.85 8.50
N HIS A 136 -13.53 -0.70 8.69
CA HIS A 136 -12.86 0.53 9.12
C HIS A 136 -12.36 0.50 10.57
N LYS A 137 -12.94 -0.36 11.41
CA LYS A 137 -12.48 -0.57 12.79
C LYS A 137 -11.31 -1.56 12.83
N THR A 138 -11.39 -2.63 12.04
CA THR A 138 -10.42 -3.73 12.03
C THR A 138 -9.24 -3.49 11.09
N LEU A 139 -9.45 -2.69 10.02
CA LEU A 139 -8.46 -2.33 9.01
C LEU A 139 -7.71 -3.57 8.46
N PRO A 140 -8.40 -4.51 7.83
CA PRO A 140 -7.85 -5.85 7.56
C PRO A 140 -6.58 -5.85 6.71
N ILE A 141 -6.36 -4.83 5.88
CA ILE A 141 -5.13 -4.69 5.09
C ILE A 141 -4.05 -4.00 5.93
N GLN A 142 -4.35 -2.83 6.51
CA GLN A 142 -3.38 -2.05 7.30
C GLN A 142 -2.92 -2.80 8.55
N SER A 143 -3.78 -3.59 9.19
CA SER A 143 -3.42 -4.39 10.38
C SER A 143 -2.39 -5.49 10.08
N LYS A 144 -2.29 -5.92 8.81
CA LYS A 144 -1.31 -6.90 8.35
C LYS A 144 0.03 -6.29 7.91
N MET A 145 0.14 -4.96 7.88
CA MET A 145 1.42 -4.31 7.65
C MET A 145 2.35 -4.59 8.83
N ARG A 146 3.53 -5.12 8.55
CA ARG A 146 4.45 -5.54 9.61
C ARG A 146 5.91 -5.40 9.22
N GLY A 147 6.73 -5.09 10.21
CA GLY A 147 8.16 -4.98 10.06
C GLY A 147 8.83 -6.34 9.83
N CYS A 148 9.82 -6.36 8.96
CA CYS A 148 10.68 -7.51 8.76
C CYS A 148 12.12 -7.07 8.47
N THR A 149 13.05 -7.97 8.64
CA THR A 149 14.41 -7.84 8.12
C THR A 149 14.52 -8.65 6.83
N ILE A 150 15.22 -8.10 5.83
CA ILE A 150 15.54 -8.80 4.59
C ILE A 150 17.06 -8.87 4.47
N SER A 151 17.58 -10.08 4.28
CA SER A 151 18.99 -10.34 4.11
C SER A 151 19.52 -9.75 2.79
N ASN A 152 20.66 -9.10 2.85
CA ASN A 152 21.33 -8.52 1.70
C ASN A 152 21.90 -9.56 0.73
N THR A 153 22.08 -10.81 1.17
CA THR A 153 22.78 -11.84 0.40
C THR A 153 21.84 -12.81 -0.30
N ASP A 154 20.76 -13.20 0.37
CA ASP A 154 19.86 -14.28 -0.11
C ASP A 154 18.39 -13.89 -0.11
N ASN A 155 18.07 -12.63 0.26
CA ASN A 155 16.70 -12.10 0.40
C ASN A 155 15.84 -12.87 1.43
N THR A 156 16.45 -13.64 2.33
CA THR A 156 15.71 -14.31 3.41
C THR A 156 15.06 -13.27 4.32
N LYS A 157 13.79 -13.49 4.62
CA LYS A 157 12.99 -12.62 5.49
C LYS A 157 12.86 -13.21 6.87
N LYS A 158 12.91 -12.33 7.89
CA LYS A 158 12.55 -12.65 9.26
C LYS A 158 11.72 -11.50 9.84
N TYR A 159 10.54 -11.82 10.40
CA TYR A 159 9.64 -10.79 10.89
C TYR A 159 10.08 -10.28 12.26
N LEU A 160 9.86 -8.98 12.46
CA LEU A 160 10.14 -8.28 13.71
C LEU A 160 8.93 -8.39 14.64
N LYS A 161 9.19 -8.43 15.94
CA LYS A 161 8.13 -8.44 16.94
C LYS A 161 7.34 -7.12 16.89
N ALA A 162 6.02 -7.22 16.84
CA ALA A 162 5.15 -6.09 16.49
C ALA A 162 5.34 -4.83 17.36
N ASP A 163 5.61 -5.01 18.64
CA ASP A 163 5.77 -3.95 19.65
C ASP A 163 7.23 -3.67 20.06
N ASP A 164 8.18 -4.48 19.55
CA ASP A 164 9.59 -4.38 19.95
C ASP A 164 10.52 -4.85 18.82
N TRP A 165 10.92 -3.96 17.96
CA TRP A 165 11.77 -4.26 16.81
C TRP A 165 13.22 -4.58 17.18
N THR A 166 13.61 -4.49 18.46
CA THR A 166 14.89 -5.05 18.93
C THR A 166 14.86 -6.58 18.94
N LYS A 167 13.69 -7.19 18.70
CA LYS A 167 13.49 -8.63 18.67
C LYS A 167 12.78 -9.06 17.40
N TRP A 168 13.02 -10.31 17.00
CA TRP A 168 12.18 -11.01 16.04
C TRP A 168 10.92 -11.56 16.71
N GLU A 169 9.95 -12.04 15.93
CA GLU A 169 8.71 -12.63 16.44
C GLU A 169 8.95 -13.80 17.41
N ASP A 170 10.04 -14.55 17.22
CA ASP A 170 10.44 -15.65 18.13
C ASP A 170 11.03 -15.18 19.47
N GLY A 171 11.10 -13.86 19.68
CA GLY A 171 11.64 -13.25 20.91
C GLY A 171 13.17 -13.14 20.96
N THR A 172 13.90 -13.68 20.00
CA THR A 172 15.35 -13.51 19.92
C THR A 172 15.74 -12.11 19.46
N THR A 173 16.94 -11.66 19.82
CA THR A 173 17.43 -10.31 19.44
C THR A 173 17.53 -10.15 17.94
N SER A 174 16.93 -9.09 17.39
CA SER A 174 17.00 -8.77 15.99
C SER A 174 18.35 -8.17 15.60
N SER A 175 18.73 -8.30 14.34
CA SER A 175 19.98 -7.74 13.80
C SER A 175 19.76 -6.49 12.93
N GLN A 176 18.59 -5.84 13.02
CA GLN A 176 18.28 -4.66 12.22
C GLN A 176 19.24 -3.48 12.44
N ASP A 177 19.94 -3.44 13.56
CA ASP A 177 20.93 -2.42 13.92
C ASP A 177 22.36 -2.96 13.87
N SER A 178 22.63 -4.00 13.09
CA SER A 178 23.97 -4.56 12.99
C SER A 178 24.91 -3.63 12.21
N SER A 179 26.17 -3.53 12.65
CA SER A 179 27.21 -2.76 11.96
C SER A 179 27.66 -3.41 10.65
N GLY A 180 27.39 -4.69 10.49
CA GLY A 180 27.76 -5.47 9.31
C GLY A 180 26.78 -5.30 8.15
N VAL A 181 27.17 -5.82 7.00
CA VAL A 181 26.26 -6.06 5.87
C VAL A 181 25.47 -7.30 6.19
N GLY A 182 24.35 -7.16 6.84
CA GLY A 182 23.54 -8.31 7.22
C GLY A 182 22.16 -8.21 6.64
N VAL A 183 21.35 -7.37 7.24
CA VAL A 183 19.93 -7.25 6.92
C VAL A 183 19.53 -5.78 6.86
N GLU A 184 18.43 -5.52 6.16
CA GLU A 184 17.78 -4.22 6.09
C GLU A 184 16.37 -4.32 6.67
N ALA A 185 15.92 -3.25 7.32
CA ALA A 185 14.58 -3.19 7.91
C ALA A 185 13.56 -2.70 6.89
N PHE A 186 12.53 -3.48 6.69
CA PHE A 186 11.43 -3.18 5.77
C PHE A 186 10.07 -3.31 6.46
N VAL A 187 9.07 -2.69 5.90
CA VAL A 187 7.66 -2.96 6.19
C VAL A 187 7.06 -3.70 5.01
N GLU A 188 6.49 -4.86 5.28
CA GLU A 188 5.69 -5.61 4.33
C GLU A 188 4.32 -4.95 4.19
N ILE A 189 3.96 -4.55 2.97
CA ILE A 189 2.59 -4.23 2.60
C ILE A 189 1.97 -5.51 2.04
N PRO A 190 0.86 -6.02 2.61
CA PRO A 190 0.25 -7.25 2.14
C PRO A 190 -0.35 -7.10 0.75
N GLU A 191 -0.49 -8.21 0.05
CA GLU A 191 -1.31 -8.26 -1.16
C GLU A 191 -2.74 -7.84 -0.86
N HIS A 192 -3.33 -7.03 -1.71
CA HIS A 192 -4.70 -6.58 -1.59
C HIS A 192 -5.24 -6.10 -2.95
N TYR A 193 -6.48 -5.69 -2.98
CA TYR A 193 -7.13 -5.15 -4.17
C TYR A 193 -7.64 -3.75 -3.90
N ARG A 194 -7.64 -2.91 -4.92
CA ARG A 194 -8.10 -1.53 -4.82
C ARG A 194 -8.88 -1.09 -6.04
N LEU A 195 -9.78 -0.15 -5.82
CA LEU A 195 -10.54 0.52 -6.89
C LEU A 195 -10.53 2.02 -6.64
N LEU A 196 -10.26 2.80 -7.68
CA LEU A 196 -10.42 4.25 -7.68
C LEU A 196 -11.58 4.62 -8.59
N ILE A 197 -12.57 5.30 -8.03
CA ILE A 197 -13.72 5.83 -8.78
C ILE A 197 -13.62 7.35 -8.77
N ALA A 198 -13.50 7.95 -9.95
CA ALA A 198 -13.59 9.38 -10.13
C ALA A 198 -14.87 9.71 -10.88
N THR A 199 -15.67 10.61 -10.35
CA THR A 199 -16.96 10.97 -10.94
C THR A 199 -16.92 12.38 -11.53
N PRO A 200 -17.80 12.72 -12.49
CA PRO A 200 -17.82 14.04 -13.13
C PRO A 200 -18.10 15.20 -12.16
N ASP A 201 -18.72 14.94 -11.01
CA ASP A 201 -19.01 15.91 -9.96
C ASP A 201 -17.83 16.23 -9.07
N ASN A 202 -16.61 15.82 -9.46
CA ASN A 202 -15.37 15.98 -8.71
C ASN A 202 -15.28 15.19 -7.41
N THR A 203 -16.03 14.13 -7.26
CA THR A 203 -15.80 13.21 -6.17
C THR A 203 -14.83 12.10 -6.58
N VAL A 204 -14.03 11.67 -5.62
CA VAL A 204 -13.11 10.54 -5.76
C VAL A 204 -13.35 9.58 -4.63
N GLU A 205 -13.57 8.32 -4.93
CA GLU A 205 -13.71 7.26 -3.95
C GLU A 205 -12.57 6.26 -4.11
N ILE A 206 -11.87 5.99 -3.02
CA ILE A 206 -10.82 4.97 -2.92
C ILE A 206 -11.40 3.81 -2.13
N ARG A 207 -11.42 2.62 -2.72
CA ARG A 207 -11.89 1.39 -2.11
C ARG A 207 -10.75 0.39 -1.99
N MET A 208 -10.74 -0.36 -0.91
CA MET A 208 -9.79 -1.43 -0.64
C MET A 208 -10.51 -2.72 -0.28
N SER A 209 -9.95 -3.84 -0.69
CA SER A 209 -10.48 -5.17 -0.40
C SER A 209 -9.34 -6.18 -0.28
N GLU A 210 -9.52 -7.21 0.53
CA GLU A 210 -8.68 -8.40 0.51
C GLU A 210 -9.05 -9.37 -0.63
N TYR A 211 -10.15 -9.09 -1.33
CA TYR A 211 -10.74 -9.96 -2.34
C TYR A 211 -10.66 -9.36 -3.73
N ASN A 212 -10.54 -10.23 -4.73
CA ASN A 212 -10.59 -9.83 -6.14
C ASN A 212 -12.04 -9.56 -6.55
N LEU A 213 -12.47 -8.31 -6.35
CA LEU A 213 -13.81 -7.87 -6.72
C LEU A 213 -13.83 -7.30 -8.14
N PRO A 214 -15.00 -7.28 -8.82
CA PRO A 214 -15.13 -6.71 -10.16
C PRO A 214 -14.62 -5.28 -10.25
N GLY A 215 -13.74 -5.00 -11.22
CA GLY A 215 -13.15 -3.70 -11.45
C GLY A 215 -11.98 -3.32 -10.53
N TYR A 216 -11.67 -4.14 -9.53
CA TYR A 216 -10.52 -3.90 -8.65
C TYR A 216 -9.21 -4.28 -9.32
N THR A 217 -8.17 -3.53 -9.00
CA THR A 217 -6.80 -3.82 -9.43
C THR A 217 -6.03 -4.47 -8.30
N LYS A 218 -5.38 -5.59 -8.60
CA LYS A 218 -4.49 -6.26 -7.65
C LYS A 218 -3.28 -5.38 -7.32
N VAL A 219 -2.97 -5.29 -6.05
CA VAL A 219 -1.73 -4.73 -5.51
C VAL A 219 -0.90 -5.88 -4.98
N GLU A 220 0.20 -6.16 -5.66
CA GLU A 220 1.12 -7.21 -5.24
C GLU A 220 1.78 -6.88 -3.91
N LYS A 221 2.05 -7.90 -3.11
CA LYS A 221 2.85 -7.76 -1.89
C LYS A 221 4.16 -7.03 -2.18
N LYS A 222 4.50 -6.05 -1.39
CA LYS A 222 5.73 -5.27 -1.54
C LYS A 222 6.38 -4.92 -0.21
N TYR A 223 7.62 -4.50 -0.28
CA TYR A 223 8.43 -4.13 0.88
C TYR A 223 8.92 -2.71 0.72
N ILE A 224 8.62 -1.86 1.68
CA ILE A 224 9.09 -0.47 1.74
C ILE A 224 10.12 -0.36 2.86
N GLY A 225 11.23 0.33 2.61
CA GLY A 225 12.22 0.62 3.67
C GLY A 225 11.55 1.25 4.89
N ALA A 226 11.81 0.70 6.06
CA ALA A 226 11.23 1.20 7.30
C ALA A 226 11.75 2.59 7.66
N TYR A 227 12.93 2.92 7.18
CA TYR A 227 13.61 4.20 7.40
C TYR A 227 14.06 4.78 6.07
N GLU A 228 14.32 6.07 6.04
CA GLU A 228 14.91 6.74 4.89
C GLU A 228 16.30 6.16 4.58
N GLY A 229 16.69 6.16 3.30
CA GLY A 229 17.96 5.60 2.88
C GLY A 229 19.15 6.35 3.48
N SER A 230 20.05 5.65 4.13
CA SER A 230 21.28 6.17 4.72
C SER A 230 22.49 5.33 4.29
N VAL A 231 23.68 5.74 4.65
CA VAL A 231 24.91 4.97 4.45
C VAL A 231 25.56 4.65 5.79
N ASN A 232 26.25 3.54 5.86
CA ASN A 232 27.03 3.20 7.04
C ASN A 232 28.33 4.01 7.04
N LEU A 233 28.41 5.04 7.89
CA LEU A 233 29.58 5.89 8.03
C LEU A 233 30.71 5.24 8.83
N ASP A 234 30.42 4.17 9.58
CA ASP A 234 31.41 3.49 10.44
C ASP A 234 32.33 2.54 9.66
N SER A 235 32.05 2.32 8.39
CA SER A 235 32.79 1.38 7.56
C SER A 235 33.02 1.92 6.15
N SER A 236 34.27 2.14 5.81
CA SER A 236 34.67 2.57 4.44
C SER A 236 34.31 1.53 3.37
N SER A 237 34.15 0.26 3.74
CA SER A 237 33.78 -0.82 2.82
C SER A 237 32.30 -0.84 2.46
N HIS A 238 31.43 -0.11 3.20
CA HIS A 238 29.99 -0.12 3.00
C HIS A 238 29.38 1.26 2.76
N ASN A 239 30.20 2.29 2.59
CA ASN A 239 29.72 3.65 2.32
C ASN A 239 29.02 3.79 0.96
N ASN A 240 29.14 2.79 0.08
CA ASN A 240 28.45 2.71 -1.20
C ASN A 240 27.16 1.87 -1.16
N LEU A 241 26.73 1.40 0.01
CA LEU A 241 25.52 0.62 0.17
C LEU A 241 24.43 1.46 0.78
N LEU A 242 23.33 1.64 0.06
CA LEU A 242 22.15 2.30 0.62
C LEU A 242 21.47 1.39 1.63
N ARG A 243 21.27 1.89 2.84
CA ARG A 243 20.77 1.14 3.99
C ARG A 243 19.43 1.70 4.47
N THR A 244 18.55 0.81 4.90
CA THR A 244 17.35 1.14 5.68
C THR A 244 17.43 0.42 7.03
N GLN A 245 18.13 1.06 7.99
CA GLN A 245 18.46 0.49 9.31
C GLN A 245 18.38 1.53 10.42
N VAL A 246 18.26 1.05 11.67
CA VAL A 246 18.41 1.86 12.88
C VAL A 246 19.91 2.05 13.17
N ARG A 247 20.49 3.18 12.79
CA ARG A 247 21.91 3.43 13.03
C ARG A 247 22.28 4.85 13.40
N ASN A 248 21.32 5.67 13.77
CA ASN A 248 21.56 7.09 14.03
C ASN A 248 22.22 7.86 12.86
N ALA A 249 22.14 7.33 11.66
CA ALA A 249 22.67 7.99 10.48
C ALA A 249 21.63 8.94 9.90
N ALA A 250 22.07 10.13 9.47
CA ALA A 250 21.19 11.04 8.74
C ALA A 250 20.78 10.42 7.38
N PRO A 251 19.59 10.76 6.85
CA PRO A 251 19.22 10.36 5.50
C PRO A 251 20.27 10.83 4.49
N LEU A 252 20.54 9.98 3.50
CA LEU A 252 21.46 10.32 2.41
C LEU A 252 20.80 11.28 1.44
N VAL A 253 21.35 12.47 1.31
CA VAL A 253 20.89 13.53 0.40
C VAL A 253 21.92 13.88 -0.65
N SER A 254 21.57 14.76 -1.59
CA SER A 254 22.49 15.28 -2.61
C SER A 254 23.09 14.19 -3.52
N LYS A 255 22.29 13.18 -3.85
CA LYS A 255 22.64 12.12 -4.80
C LYS A 255 21.68 12.11 -5.98
N THR A 256 22.19 11.74 -7.14
CA THR A 256 21.35 11.53 -8.33
C THR A 256 20.52 10.26 -8.13
N ARG A 257 19.39 10.19 -8.82
CA ARG A 257 18.51 9.01 -8.83
C ARG A 257 19.27 7.73 -9.22
N THR A 258 20.07 7.79 -10.30
CA THR A 258 20.90 6.68 -10.74
C THR A 258 21.98 6.30 -9.71
N GLY A 259 22.59 7.30 -9.06
CA GLY A 259 23.55 7.04 -7.99
C GLY A 259 22.93 6.32 -6.80
N LEU A 260 21.75 6.74 -6.37
CA LEU A 260 21.00 6.06 -5.29
C LEU A 260 20.59 4.64 -5.68
N GLN A 261 20.16 4.43 -6.92
CA GLN A 261 19.82 3.10 -7.41
C GLN A 261 21.04 2.17 -7.44
N THR A 262 22.17 2.66 -7.92
CA THR A 262 23.44 1.92 -7.90
C THR A 262 23.76 1.50 -6.46
N MET A 263 23.66 2.41 -5.50
CA MET A 263 23.90 2.10 -4.09
C MET A 263 22.90 1.12 -3.50
N ALA A 264 21.63 1.16 -3.94
CA ALA A 264 20.62 0.20 -3.51
C ALA A 264 20.91 -1.23 -3.99
N ARG A 265 21.56 -1.38 -5.16
CA ARG A 265 21.88 -2.65 -5.81
C ARG A 265 23.29 -3.17 -5.56
N ASN A 266 24.11 -2.40 -4.87
CA ASN A 266 25.48 -2.81 -4.54
C ASN A 266 25.53 -4.06 -3.63
N ASN A 267 26.69 -4.64 -3.51
CA ASN A 267 27.01 -5.72 -2.60
C ASN A 267 26.19 -7.01 -2.84
N ASN A 268 26.17 -7.46 -4.10
CA ASN A 268 25.45 -8.68 -4.56
C ASN A 268 23.93 -8.64 -4.44
N ARG A 269 23.35 -7.49 -4.12
CA ARG A 269 21.90 -7.33 -4.21
C ARG A 269 21.44 -7.45 -5.66
N THR A 270 20.31 -8.08 -5.85
CA THR A 270 19.69 -8.24 -7.17
C THR A 270 18.99 -6.98 -7.64
N ASN A 271 18.53 -6.97 -8.90
CA ASN A 271 17.71 -5.88 -9.45
C ASN A 271 16.35 -5.70 -8.75
N ASN A 272 15.97 -6.61 -7.85
CA ASN A 272 14.79 -6.46 -7.00
C ASN A 272 14.98 -5.38 -5.92
N TRP A 273 16.23 -5.02 -5.61
CA TRP A 273 16.57 -3.93 -4.73
C TRP A 273 16.58 -2.63 -5.51
N ASN A 274 15.79 -1.68 -5.08
CA ASN A 274 15.65 -0.39 -5.74
C ASN A 274 15.52 0.73 -4.70
N ILE A 275 15.57 1.98 -5.18
CA ILE A 275 15.07 3.12 -4.43
C ILE A 275 13.55 3.15 -4.47
N TYR A 276 12.96 4.10 -3.76
CA TYR A 276 11.52 4.27 -3.64
C TYR A 276 10.83 4.35 -5.01
N THR A 277 9.60 3.87 -5.10
CA THR A 277 8.77 3.93 -6.30
C THR A 277 7.53 4.79 -6.05
N TYR A 278 7.03 5.42 -7.10
CA TYR A 278 5.73 6.11 -7.06
C TYR A 278 4.59 5.13 -6.76
N ASP A 279 4.68 3.92 -7.30
CA ASP A 279 3.70 2.86 -7.01
C ASP A 279 3.61 2.56 -5.50
N ALA A 280 4.76 2.41 -4.84
CA ALA A 280 4.80 2.21 -3.38
C ALA A 280 4.29 3.43 -2.61
N HIS A 281 4.65 4.65 -3.07
CA HIS A 281 4.17 5.90 -2.47
C HIS A 281 2.66 6.04 -2.56
N ARG A 282 2.10 5.78 -3.73
CA ARG A 282 0.66 5.82 -3.98
C ARG A 282 -0.08 4.83 -3.08
N ASP A 283 0.41 3.58 -2.98
CA ASP A 283 -0.21 2.55 -2.15
C ASP A 283 -0.18 2.94 -0.68
N LEU A 284 0.97 3.43 -0.20
CA LEU A 284 1.10 3.91 1.18
C LEU A 284 0.16 5.10 1.46
N THR A 285 0.04 6.02 0.51
CA THR A 285 -0.87 7.17 0.63
C THR A 285 -2.33 6.70 0.71
N TRP A 286 -2.73 5.75 -0.13
CA TRP A 286 -4.11 5.24 -0.12
C TRP A 286 -4.43 4.45 1.14
N LEU A 287 -3.49 3.66 1.65
CA LEU A 287 -3.64 3.00 2.95
C LEU A 287 -3.88 4.02 4.06
N PHE A 288 -3.09 5.10 4.08
CA PHE A 288 -3.25 6.18 5.04
C PHE A 288 -4.61 6.88 4.90
N VAL A 289 -4.99 7.32 3.70
CA VAL A 289 -6.23 8.11 3.52
C VAL A 289 -7.49 7.28 3.80
N VAL A 290 -7.47 5.98 3.57
CA VAL A 290 -8.60 5.09 3.92
C VAL A 290 -8.67 4.88 5.44
N GLU A 291 -7.53 4.73 6.11
CA GLU A 291 -7.48 4.57 7.56
C GLU A 291 -7.97 5.83 8.29
N TYR A 292 -7.46 7.00 7.92
CA TYR A 292 -7.72 8.26 8.62
C TYR A 292 -8.88 9.08 8.04
N ALA A 293 -9.39 8.73 6.88
CA ALA A 293 -10.41 9.45 6.13
C ALA A 293 -10.06 10.92 5.90
N THR A 294 -8.80 11.24 5.61
CA THR A 294 -8.32 12.60 5.36
C THR A 294 -7.21 12.62 4.32
N LEU A 295 -7.17 13.66 3.49
CA LEU A 295 -6.06 13.94 2.57
C LEU A 295 -4.92 14.71 3.27
N ASN A 296 -5.12 15.18 4.50
CA ASN A 296 -4.14 15.95 5.26
C ASN A 296 -3.40 15.07 6.27
N SER A 297 -2.26 14.52 5.86
CA SER A 297 -1.38 13.75 6.74
C SER A 297 -0.77 14.60 7.87
N GLN A 298 -0.74 15.91 7.74
CA GLN A 298 -0.15 16.85 8.72
C GLN A 298 -1.10 17.24 9.85
N LYS A 299 -2.34 16.80 9.86
CA LYS A 299 -3.20 16.94 11.03
C LYS A 299 -2.48 16.41 12.27
N ALA A 300 -2.76 17.04 13.43
CA ALA A 300 -2.21 16.57 14.69
C ALA A 300 -2.48 15.09 14.90
N PHE A 301 -1.46 14.35 15.33
CA PHE A 301 -1.61 12.94 15.67
C PHE A 301 -2.59 12.79 16.84
N ASN A 302 -3.48 11.82 16.74
CA ASN A 302 -4.40 11.48 17.81
C ASN A 302 -4.42 9.94 17.97
N ALA A 303 -3.90 9.47 19.10
CA ALA A 303 -3.86 8.04 19.40
C ALA A 303 -5.24 7.45 19.76
N SER A 304 -6.21 8.31 20.16
CA SER A 304 -7.56 7.86 20.49
C SER A 304 -8.38 7.58 19.25
N LEU A 305 -9.22 6.56 19.29
CA LEU A 305 -10.21 6.32 18.25
C LEU A 305 -11.40 7.28 18.42
N THR A 306 -12.19 7.49 17.36
CA THR A 306 -13.49 8.16 17.47
C THR A 306 -14.45 7.33 18.33
N ALA A 307 -15.61 7.91 18.69
CA ALA A 307 -16.65 7.20 19.43
C ALA A 307 -17.13 5.93 18.70
N GLU A 308 -17.07 5.95 17.36
CA GLU A 308 -17.45 4.82 16.53
C GLU A 308 -16.32 3.79 16.37
N GLY A 309 -15.11 4.07 16.88
CA GLY A 309 -13.97 3.16 16.84
C GLY A 309 -13.04 3.34 15.62
N TYR A 310 -13.04 4.51 14.97
CA TYR A 310 -12.20 4.79 13.81
C TYR A 310 -10.95 5.58 14.16
N HIS A 311 -9.86 5.37 13.41
CA HIS A 311 -8.68 6.22 13.47
C HIS A 311 -9.01 7.65 13.03
N GLN A 312 -8.37 8.63 13.65
CA GLN A 312 -8.60 10.05 13.44
C GLN A 312 -7.31 10.86 13.54
N GLY A 313 -7.36 12.14 13.14
CA GLY A 313 -6.19 13.00 13.13
C GLY A 313 -5.32 12.76 11.90
N GLY A 314 -4.01 12.89 12.06
CA GLY A 314 -2.99 12.67 11.04
C GLY A 314 -1.69 12.20 11.67
N LEU A 315 -0.57 12.54 11.05
CA LEU A 315 0.77 12.19 11.50
C LEU A 315 1.53 13.39 12.09
N GLY A 316 0.86 14.55 12.25
CA GLY A 316 1.49 15.78 12.68
C GLY A 316 2.27 16.49 11.57
N GLU A 317 2.79 17.67 11.88
CA GLU A 317 3.51 18.51 10.91
C GLU A 317 4.82 17.89 10.41
N GLY A 318 5.39 16.96 11.17
CA GLY A 318 6.66 16.35 10.85
C GLY A 318 7.85 17.32 11.00
N VAL A 319 8.92 17.03 10.29
CA VAL A 319 10.13 17.89 10.29
C VAL A 319 10.01 18.93 9.17
N THR A 320 10.16 20.20 9.53
CA THR A 320 10.01 21.34 8.60
C THR A 320 11.28 22.17 8.49
N THR A 321 11.47 22.85 7.34
CA THR A 321 12.57 23.78 7.07
C THR A 321 12.56 24.94 8.06
N GLY A 322 13.74 25.46 8.39
CA GLY A 322 13.87 26.62 9.27
C GLY A 322 13.56 26.33 10.73
N SER A 323 13.33 25.07 11.06
CA SER A 323 13.07 24.63 12.43
C SER A 323 14.31 24.70 13.31
N VAL A 324 15.51 24.65 12.71
CA VAL A 324 16.78 24.56 13.43
C VAL A 324 17.82 25.56 12.91
N LYS A 325 18.82 25.85 13.73
CA LYS A 325 19.99 26.64 13.37
C LYS A 325 21.22 25.76 13.34
N ILE A 326 21.97 25.77 12.24
CA ILE A 326 23.26 25.13 12.11
C ILE A 326 24.27 26.21 11.72
N ASN A 327 25.31 26.41 12.54
CA ASN A 327 26.31 27.45 12.34
C ASN A 327 25.67 28.86 12.14
N GLY A 328 24.62 29.15 12.90
CA GLY A 328 23.90 30.41 12.87
C GLY A 328 22.88 30.59 11.75
N ALA A 329 22.89 29.73 10.74
CA ALA A 329 21.95 29.77 9.63
C ALA A 329 20.73 28.86 9.83
N ASP A 330 19.60 29.23 9.24
CA ASP A 330 18.45 28.34 9.15
C ASP A 330 18.81 27.10 8.34
N ALA A 331 18.52 25.94 8.90
CA ALA A 331 18.85 24.67 8.31
C ALA A 331 17.69 23.68 8.38
N TRP A 332 17.77 22.67 7.55
CA TRP A 332 16.90 21.52 7.66
C TRP A 332 17.35 20.63 8.82
N SER A 333 16.41 20.19 9.66
CA SER A 333 16.71 19.24 10.72
C SER A 333 16.79 17.83 10.12
N PHE A 334 17.99 17.35 9.87
CA PHE A 334 18.18 15.94 9.55
C PHE A 334 18.03 15.11 10.81
N VAL A 335 16.88 14.46 10.94
CA VAL A 335 16.63 13.53 12.05
C VAL A 335 17.29 12.20 11.74
N PRO A 336 18.02 11.60 12.68
CA PRO A 336 18.63 10.28 12.47
C PRO A 336 17.59 9.21 12.16
N CYS A 337 17.88 8.37 11.18
CA CYS A 337 17.08 7.20 10.86
C CYS A 337 16.96 6.29 12.09
N GLY A 338 15.75 5.76 12.33
CA GLY A 338 15.46 4.91 13.47
C GLY A 338 15.00 5.65 14.73
N THR A 339 14.83 6.97 14.69
CA THR A 339 14.32 7.76 15.81
C THR A 339 12.99 7.20 16.34
N THR A 340 12.13 6.68 15.49
CA THR A 340 10.82 6.12 15.85
C THR A 340 10.81 4.61 16.07
N ASN A 341 11.96 3.96 16.14
CA ASN A 341 12.08 2.50 16.23
C ASN A 341 11.28 1.88 17.38
N SER A 342 11.18 2.58 18.52
CA SER A 342 10.43 2.13 19.69
C SER A 342 8.93 1.94 19.46
N LEU A 343 8.37 2.50 18.37
CA LEU A 343 6.96 2.34 18.04
C LEU A 343 6.65 1.00 17.33
N GLY A 344 7.66 0.23 16.95
CA GLY A 344 7.47 -1.06 16.28
C GLY A 344 6.62 -0.94 15.00
N ASN A 345 5.61 -1.81 14.85
CA ASN A 345 4.61 -1.74 13.76
C ASN A 345 3.58 -0.59 13.95
N GLY A 346 3.67 0.14 15.05
CA GLY A 346 2.68 1.15 15.41
C GLY A 346 2.75 2.40 14.54
N THR A 347 1.75 3.25 14.74
CA THR A 347 1.69 4.63 14.23
C THR A 347 1.81 5.58 15.41
N GLY A 348 2.58 6.64 15.24
CA GLY A 348 2.77 7.62 16.31
C GLY A 348 3.80 8.69 15.96
N ILE A 349 4.19 9.44 16.97
CA ILE A 349 5.18 10.50 16.88
C ILE A 349 6.22 10.31 17.99
N ILE A 350 7.49 10.49 17.64
CA ILE A 350 8.59 10.60 18.61
C ILE A 350 9.19 12.00 18.46
N GLU A 351 9.40 12.65 19.57
CA GLU A 351 10.12 13.94 19.62
C GLU A 351 11.61 13.70 19.47
N TYR A 352 12.22 14.47 18.57
CA TYR A 352 13.66 14.54 18.42
C TYR A 352 14.15 15.94 18.80
N THR A 353 15.10 16.03 19.71
CA THR A 353 15.68 17.29 20.15
C THR A 353 16.93 17.59 19.34
N HIS A 354 16.86 18.62 18.51
CA HIS A 354 18.00 19.12 17.76
C HIS A 354 18.71 20.23 18.51
N THR A 355 20.04 20.21 18.53
CA THR A 355 20.85 21.27 19.11
C THR A 355 21.12 22.36 18.07
N ASN A 356 20.69 23.56 18.33
CA ASN A 356 21.01 24.75 17.53
C ASN A 356 22.44 25.19 17.81
N THR A 357 23.15 25.62 16.77
CA THR A 357 24.52 26.15 16.91
C THR A 357 24.65 27.53 16.25
N ASN A 358 25.52 28.39 16.82
CA ASN A 358 25.94 29.65 16.19
C ASN A 358 27.00 29.44 15.11
N ALA A 359 27.54 30.53 14.54
CA ALA A 359 28.55 30.45 13.49
C ALA A 359 29.85 29.76 13.92
N GLU A 360 30.17 29.82 15.21
CA GLU A 360 31.34 29.19 15.85
C GLU A 360 31.08 27.72 16.25
N GLY A 361 29.88 27.18 15.93
CA GLY A 361 29.51 25.81 16.29
C GLY A 361 29.11 25.63 17.76
N THR A 362 29.02 26.72 18.53
CA THR A 362 28.61 26.66 19.93
C THR A 362 27.09 26.52 20.05
N SER A 363 26.63 25.69 20.96
CA SER A 363 25.20 25.52 21.22
C SER A 363 24.53 26.83 21.64
N THR A 364 23.42 27.17 21.00
CA THR A 364 22.55 28.33 21.31
C THR A 364 21.16 27.90 21.80
N GLY A 365 21.00 26.66 22.16
CA GLY A 365 19.74 26.09 22.64
C GLY A 365 19.32 24.87 21.83
N THR A 366 18.09 24.48 22.04
CA THR A 366 17.52 23.29 21.38
C THR A 366 16.22 23.61 20.66
N LYS A 367 15.89 22.77 19.67
CA LYS A 367 14.61 22.77 18.99
C LYS A 367 14.09 21.34 18.96
N VAL A 368 12.87 21.15 19.44
CA VAL A 368 12.16 19.88 19.32
C VAL A 368 11.45 19.82 17.96
N VAL A 369 11.60 18.73 17.28
CA VAL A 369 10.88 18.40 16.04
C VAL A 369 10.17 17.06 16.22
N ASN A 370 9.02 16.92 15.60
CA ASN A 370 8.22 15.70 15.66
C ASN A 370 8.58 14.77 14.49
N VAL A 371 8.87 13.51 14.78
CA VAL A 371 9.18 12.50 13.79
C VAL A 371 8.01 11.53 13.71
N PRO A 372 7.26 11.52 12.59
CA PRO A 372 6.11 10.63 12.45
C PRO A 372 6.52 9.24 12.04
N ARG A 373 5.72 8.26 12.47
CA ARG A 373 5.73 6.88 12.01
C ARG A 373 4.33 6.45 11.62
N TYR A 374 4.20 5.80 10.49
CA TYR A 374 2.94 5.19 10.03
C TYR A 374 3.15 3.70 9.77
N ARG A 375 2.50 2.87 10.55
CA ARG A 375 2.52 1.41 10.38
C ARG A 375 3.92 0.85 10.18
N GLY A 376 4.89 1.28 11.00
CA GLY A 376 6.27 0.84 10.94
C GLY A 376 7.17 1.64 10.00
N ILE A 377 6.66 2.56 9.20
CA ILE A 377 7.44 3.40 8.29
C ILE A 377 7.68 4.77 8.93
N GLU A 378 8.94 5.12 9.15
CA GLU A 378 9.38 6.42 9.64
C GLU A 378 9.34 7.46 8.53
N ASN A 379 8.91 8.68 8.83
CA ASN A 379 8.79 9.77 7.87
C ASN A 379 8.11 9.35 6.54
N PRO A 380 6.90 8.75 6.58
CA PRO A 380 6.25 8.22 5.37
C PRO A 380 6.00 9.31 4.34
N PHE A 381 5.70 10.52 4.81
CA PHE A 381 5.41 11.71 4.00
C PHE A 381 6.24 12.91 4.50
N GLY A 382 6.98 13.54 3.61
CA GLY A 382 7.82 14.69 3.97
C GLY A 382 9.22 14.33 4.46
N HIS A 383 9.78 15.12 5.37
CA HIS A 383 11.16 15.18 5.85
C HIS A 383 12.15 15.54 4.75
N VAL A 384 12.55 14.64 3.87
CA VAL A 384 13.38 14.92 2.70
C VAL A 384 12.66 14.57 1.41
N TRP A 385 13.05 15.19 0.29
CA TRP A 385 12.51 14.83 -1.02
C TRP A 385 12.91 13.41 -1.39
N LYS A 386 11.92 12.61 -1.76
CA LYS A 386 12.12 11.22 -2.15
C LYS A 386 12.24 11.09 -3.66
N ASN A 387 13.37 10.51 -4.12
CA ASN A 387 13.52 10.15 -5.52
C ASN A 387 12.69 8.88 -5.81
N VAL A 388 11.89 8.93 -6.86
CA VAL A 388 11.18 7.75 -7.38
C VAL A 388 11.85 7.25 -8.67
N ILE A 389 11.87 5.94 -8.88
CA ILE A 389 12.58 5.33 -9.99
C ILE A 389 11.68 4.91 -11.15
N ASP A 390 10.43 4.62 -10.86
CA ASP A 390 9.43 4.11 -11.81
C ASP A 390 8.74 5.20 -12.63
N VAL A 391 8.89 6.47 -12.28
CA VAL A 391 8.31 7.62 -12.98
C VAL A 391 9.38 8.57 -13.45
N VAL A 392 9.29 9.01 -14.69
CA VAL A 392 10.15 10.04 -15.29
C VAL A 392 9.29 11.07 -15.98
N ILE A 393 9.56 12.34 -15.71
CA ILE A 393 9.04 13.47 -16.48
C ILE A 393 10.13 13.83 -17.49
N ALA A 394 9.84 13.68 -18.77
CA ALA A 394 10.82 13.85 -19.83
C ALA A 394 10.62 15.17 -20.57
N GLY A 395 11.75 15.76 -20.95
CA GLY A 395 11.85 16.76 -21.97
C GLY A 395 11.25 18.12 -21.64
N THR A 396 10.97 18.86 -22.69
CA THR A 396 10.44 20.22 -22.64
C THR A 396 8.91 20.27 -22.61
N ASP A 397 8.26 19.13 -22.87
CA ASP A 397 6.80 19.01 -22.96
C ASP A 397 6.14 18.46 -21.68
N ASN A 398 6.95 18.16 -20.65
CA ASN A 398 6.52 17.57 -19.39
C ASN A 398 5.79 16.22 -19.53
N SER A 399 6.05 15.47 -20.59
CA SER A 399 5.50 14.14 -20.78
C SER A 399 5.93 13.21 -19.63
N VAL A 400 4.98 12.44 -19.08
CA VAL A 400 5.21 11.52 -17.99
C VAL A 400 5.31 10.09 -18.50
N TYR A 401 6.37 9.41 -18.11
CA TYR A 401 6.63 8.01 -18.46
C TYR A 401 6.66 7.16 -17.19
N ILE A 402 6.02 6.01 -17.23
CA ILE A 402 5.98 5.06 -16.11
C ILE A 402 6.53 3.71 -16.58
N CYS A 403 7.38 3.12 -15.76
CA CYS A 403 7.83 1.74 -15.91
C CYS A 403 7.22 0.87 -14.80
N LYS A 404 6.58 -0.22 -15.18
CA LYS A 404 5.99 -1.20 -14.24
C LYS A 404 6.91 -2.39 -14.01
N ASP A 405 7.90 -2.58 -14.87
CA ASP A 405 8.86 -3.66 -14.79
C ASP A 405 10.07 -3.25 -13.96
N TYR A 406 10.10 -3.68 -12.70
CA TYR A 406 11.18 -3.34 -11.76
C TYR A 406 12.57 -3.78 -12.26
N THR A 407 12.66 -4.77 -13.14
CA THR A 407 13.94 -5.22 -13.71
C THR A 407 14.54 -4.21 -14.69
N LYS A 408 13.70 -3.33 -15.22
CA LYS A 408 14.05 -2.28 -16.18
C LYS A 408 14.19 -0.90 -15.55
N PHE A 409 13.92 -0.72 -14.28
CA PHE A 409 14.02 0.58 -13.63
C PHE A 409 15.40 1.19 -13.81
N GLY A 410 15.47 2.40 -14.39
CA GLY A 410 16.68 3.16 -14.54
C GLY A 410 17.68 2.61 -15.54
N THR A 411 17.27 1.77 -16.48
CA THR A 411 18.15 1.18 -17.51
C THR A 411 18.42 2.13 -18.69
N PHE A 412 17.83 3.31 -18.73
CA PHE A 412 18.09 4.30 -19.77
C PHE A 412 19.43 5.02 -19.53
N GLU A 413 20.24 5.12 -20.59
CA GLU A 413 21.38 6.00 -20.59
C GLU A 413 20.86 7.43 -20.72
N GLY A 414 21.15 8.22 -19.75
CA GLY A 414 20.71 9.58 -19.84
C GLY A 414 21.32 10.42 -18.73
N GLY A 415 21.64 11.61 -19.12
CA GLY A 415 21.91 12.67 -18.18
C GLY A 415 20.64 13.02 -17.40
N THR A 416 20.54 14.26 -17.00
CA THR A 416 19.40 14.78 -16.23
C THR A 416 18.07 14.79 -17.00
N ASN A 417 18.11 14.69 -18.35
CA ASN A 417 16.91 14.74 -19.21
C ASN A 417 16.98 13.67 -20.31
N PRO A 418 16.50 12.44 -20.04
CA PRO A 418 16.42 11.40 -21.06
C PRO A 418 15.40 11.78 -22.15
N THR A 419 15.68 11.38 -23.41
CA THR A 419 14.74 11.58 -24.50
C THR A 419 13.58 10.57 -24.43
N ALA A 420 12.49 10.85 -25.15
CA ALA A 420 11.35 9.94 -25.26
C ALA A 420 11.79 8.55 -25.78
N GLU A 421 12.64 8.53 -26.81
CA GLU A 421 13.15 7.29 -27.40
C GLU A 421 13.96 6.47 -26.40
N GLN A 422 14.83 7.13 -25.59
CA GLN A 422 15.61 6.47 -24.56
C GLN A 422 14.71 5.85 -23.48
N LEU A 423 13.64 6.54 -23.08
CA LEU A 423 12.68 6.05 -22.10
C LEU A 423 11.89 4.85 -22.63
N ILE A 424 11.39 4.94 -23.86
CA ILE A 424 10.65 3.84 -24.50
C ILE A 424 11.56 2.62 -24.68
N ALA A 425 12.78 2.81 -25.15
CA ALA A 425 13.76 1.73 -25.30
C ALA A 425 14.12 1.07 -23.95
N ALA A 426 14.06 1.83 -22.86
CA ALA A 426 14.27 1.34 -21.51
C ALA A 426 13.01 0.69 -20.88
N GLY A 427 11.90 0.62 -21.62
CA GLY A 427 10.65 -0.01 -21.14
C GLY A 427 9.75 0.90 -20.31
N TYR A 428 9.94 2.21 -20.41
CA TYR A 428 9.01 3.19 -19.86
C TYR A 428 7.91 3.49 -20.87
N GLU A 429 6.68 3.57 -20.43
CA GLU A 429 5.51 3.84 -21.25
C GLU A 429 5.04 5.28 -21.04
N LEU A 430 4.78 5.99 -22.15
CA LEU A 430 4.17 7.31 -22.11
C LEU A 430 2.78 7.21 -21.48
N GLN A 431 2.52 8.09 -20.53
CA GLN A 431 1.18 8.22 -19.94
C GLN A 431 0.41 9.32 -20.64
N ASP A 432 -0.75 8.96 -21.17
CA ASP A 432 -1.69 9.91 -21.73
C ASP A 432 -2.54 10.49 -20.59
N PHE A 433 -2.39 11.80 -20.34
CA PHE A 433 -3.18 12.53 -19.38
C PHE A 433 -4.32 13.21 -20.13
N LYS A 434 -5.54 12.77 -19.90
CA LYS A 434 -6.70 13.57 -20.32
C LYS A 434 -6.76 14.81 -19.44
N GLU A 435 -6.66 15.98 -20.04
CA GLU A 435 -6.87 17.25 -19.34
C GLU A 435 -8.19 17.21 -18.59
N SER A 436 -8.13 17.46 -17.33
CA SER A 436 -9.29 17.65 -16.50
C SER A 436 -9.64 19.13 -16.50
N THR A 437 -10.92 19.44 -16.67
CA THR A 437 -11.45 20.82 -16.60
C THR A 437 -11.33 21.45 -15.21
N ILE A 438 -10.75 20.76 -14.24
CA ILE A 438 -10.54 21.27 -12.90
C ILE A 438 -9.15 21.90 -12.82
N THR A 439 -9.11 23.17 -12.50
CA THR A 439 -7.92 24.02 -12.32
C THR A 439 -7.10 23.71 -11.05
N SER A 440 -7.34 22.60 -10.34
CA SER A 440 -6.56 22.21 -9.17
C SER A 440 -5.21 21.64 -9.55
N GLN A 441 -4.16 21.99 -8.82
CA GLN A 441 -2.76 21.60 -9.02
C GLN A 441 -2.45 20.10 -8.78
N TYR A 442 -3.47 19.26 -8.68
CA TYR A 442 -3.30 17.82 -8.43
C TYR A 442 -3.36 17.06 -9.75
N VAL A 443 -2.43 16.12 -9.91
CA VAL A 443 -2.51 15.11 -10.97
C VAL A 443 -3.74 14.24 -10.69
N LYS A 444 -4.83 14.51 -11.40
CA LYS A 444 -6.14 13.91 -11.16
C LYS A 444 -6.23 12.44 -11.48
N LYS A 445 -5.51 11.98 -12.47
CA LYS A 445 -5.59 10.62 -12.94
C LYS A 445 -4.41 10.31 -13.84
N LEU A 446 -3.58 9.37 -13.44
CA LEU A 446 -2.78 8.59 -14.37
C LEU A 446 -3.73 7.55 -14.96
N VAL A 447 -4.28 7.81 -16.12
CA VAL A 447 -5.10 6.85 -16.86
C VAL A 447 -4.22 6.15 -17.85
N ASN A 448 -4.00 4.88 -17.63
CA ASN A 448 -3.60 4.01 -18.73
C ASN A 448 -4.83 3.77 -19.59
N ASN A 449 -4.79 4.10 -20.89
CA ASN A 449 -5.87 3.89 -21.84
C ASN A 449 -5.88 2.45 -22.39
N ASN A 450 -5.60 1.46 -21.57
CA ASN A 450 -5.81 0.04 -21.90
C ASN A 450 -7.01 -0.52 -21.17
#